data_14356cb872a4e0c1396998cb78f75573
#
_entry.id   14356cb872a4e0c1396998cb78f75573
#
_cell.length_a   1.000
_cell.length_b   1.000
_cell.length_c   1.000
_cell.angle_alpha   90.00
_cell.angle_beta   90.00
_cell.angle_gamma   90.00
#
_symmetry.space_group_name_H-M   'P 1'
#
loop_
_entity.id
_entity.type
_entity.pdbx_description
1 polymer ?
#
loop_
_entity_poly.entity_id
_entity_poly.type
_entity_poly.pdbx_seq_one_letter_code
_entity_poly.pdbx_strand_id
1 'polypeptide(L)'
;CRNEIVALIDEHLTDENVAKELAYFTAPFRASFERPYGYGWLLALAQELKQSSLPQAAVWYQTLEPLTQDIRNRLVDYLSKLTYPIRVGTHYNTAFALALGLDYARAVQDSGLEQSILTAAERFYLADTRYPAHYEPGGDEYISGALTEALLMSKVTDNFPAWFDKFLPDVETVVALMNPAEVCDRTDRKIAHLDGLNLSRAWCMNHIAKALPENHPG
;
A
#
# COMPACT_ATOMS: atom_id res chain seq x y z
N CYS A 1 21.20 -3.98 -19.24
CA CYS A 1 20.19 -3.52 -18.27
C CYS A 1 19.41 -4.70 -17.66
N ARG A 2 18.59 -5.49 -18.44
CA ARG A 2 17.79 -6.60 -17.86
C ARG A 2 18.66 -7.64 -17.14
N ASN A 3 19.72 -8.14 -17.78
CA ASN A 3 20.60 -9.13 -17.20
C ASN A 3 21.35 -8.62 -15.96
N GLU A 4 21.71 -7.36 -15.92
CA GLU A 4 22.33 -6.71 -14.76
C GLU A 4 21.35 -6.62 -13.58
N ILE A 5 20.08 -6.32 -13.83
CA ILE A 5 19.04 -6.30 -12.79
C ILE A 5 18.82 -7.72 -12.24
N VAL A 6 18.72 -8.72 -13.13
CA VAL A 6 18.59 -10.13 -12.71
C VAL A 6 19.77 -10.56 -11.85
N ALA A 7 21.01 -10.26 -12.27
CA ALA A 7 22.20 -10.59 -11.51
C ALA A 7 22.22 -9.91 -10.14
N LEU A 8 21.78 -8.66 -10.05
CA LEU A 8 21.68 -7.91 -8.79
C LEU A 8 20.66 -8.56 -7.84
N ILE A 9 19.50 -8.98 -8.37
CA ILE A 9 18.49 -9.66 -7.56
C ILE A 9 19.03 -11.03 -7.10
N ASP A 10 19.67 -11.80 -7.96
CA ASP A 10 20.27 -13.09 -7.62
C ASP A 10 21.34 -12.96 -6.52
N GLU A 11 22.11 -11.87 -6.53
CA GLU A 11 23.14 -11.58 -5.53
C GLU A 11 22.55 -11.27 -4.15
N HIS A 12 21.43 -10.53 -4.12
CA HIS A 12 20.85 -10.02 -2.88
C HIS A 12 19.73 -10.89 -2.32
N LEU A 13 18.87 -11.44 -3.17
CA LEU A 13 17.73 -12.27 -2.75
C LEU A 13 18.16 -13.74 -2.62
N THR A 14 18.88 -14.04 -1.56
CA THR A 14 19.37 -15.38 -1.23
C THR A 14 18.76 -15.90 0.07
N ASP A 15 18.69 -17.21 0.24
CA ASP A 15 18.20 -17.84 1.48
C ASP A 15 18.93 -17.32 2.72
N GLU A 16 20.24 -17.09 2.61
CA GLU A 16 21.07 -16.55 3.69
C GLU A 16 20.66 -15.13 4.07
N ASN A 17 20.46 -14.25 3.10
CA ASN A 17 20.06 -12.86 3.34
C ASN A 17 18.64 -12.80 3.89
N VAL A 18 17.70 -13.56 3.32
CA VAL A 18 16.31 -13.63 3.82
C VAL A 18 16.27 -14.17 5.25
N ALA A 19 17.10 -15.17 5.58
CA ALA A 19 17.19 -15.68 6.96
C ALA A 19 17.73 -14.61 7.93
N LYS A 20 18.68 -13.77 7.51
CA LYS A 20 19.18 -12.64 8.33
C LYS A 20 18.10 -11.59 8.55
N GLU A 21 17.35 -11.23 7.51
CA GLU A 21 16.22 -10.31 7.62
C GLU A 21 15.14 -10.88 8.55
N LEU A 22 14.76 -12.13 8.38
CA LEU A 22 13.79 -12.78 9.25
C LEU A 22 14.25 -12.80 10.71
N ALA A 23 15.52 -13.10 10.97
CA ALA A 23 16.09 -13.05 12.31
C ALA A 23 16.04 -11.63 12.89
N TYR A 24 16.27 -10.59 12.07
CA TYR A 24 16.14 -9.21 12.48
C TYR A 24 14.69 -8.84 12.85
N PHE A 25 13.70 -9.23 12.02
CA PHE A 25 12.29 -9.01 12.31
C PHE A 25 11.81 -9.71 13.59
N THR A 26 12.30 -10.94 13.84
CA THR A 26 11.90 -11.75 14.99
C THR A 26 12.67 -11.44 16.29
N ALA A 27 13.67 -10.57 16.24
CA ALA A 27 14.42 -10.14 17.42
C ALA A 27 13.52 -9.42 18.45
N PRO A 28 13.87 -9.44 19.74
CA PRO A 28 13.14 -8.72 20.79
C PRO A 28 12.93 -7.25 20.45
N PHE A 29 11.74 -6.72 20.78
CA PHE A 29 11.35 -5.31 20.57
C PHE A 29 11.19 -4.90 19.09
N ARG A 30 11.09 -5.85 18.14
CA ARG A 30 10.90 -5.57 16.71
C ARG A 30 9.47 -5.79 16.20
N ALA A 31 8.49 -5.98 17.09
CA ALA A 31 7.11 -6.28 16.70
C ALA A 31 6.43 -5.18 15.85
N SER A 32 6.89 -3.93 15.95
CA SER A 32 6.38 -2.80 15.16
C SER A 32 7.35 -2.29 14.10
N PHE A 33 8.47 -3.00 13.87
CA PHE A 33 9.45 -2.58 12.86
C PHE A 33 8.81 -2.66 11.47
N GLU A 34 8.98 -1.60 10.67
CA GLU A 34 8.42 -1.42 9.32
C GLU A 34 6.88 -1.52 9.20
N ARG A 35 6.16 -1.57 10.30
CA ARG A 35 4.70 -1.74 10.30
C ARG A 35 3.96 -0.42 10.09
N PRO A 36 3.00 -0.34 9.14
CA PRO A 36 2.66 -1.39 8.18
C PRO A 36 3.25 -1.17 6.77
N TYR A 37 3.98 -0.10 6.51
CA TYR A 37 4.47 0.32 5.19
C TYR A 37 5.38 -0.72 4.54
N GLY A 38 6.44 -1.13 5.25
CA GLY A 38 7.35 -2.16 4.77
C GLY A 38 6.65 -3.51 4.57
N TYR A 39 5.62 -3.82 5.39
CA TYR A 39 4.79 -5.01 5.20
C TYR A 39 4.06 -4.98 3.86
N GLY A 40 3.43 -3.84 3.54
CA GLY A 40 2.77 -3.65 2.25
C GLY A 40 3.73 -3.84 1.07
N TRP A 41 4.89 -3.22 1.13
CA TRP A 41 5.89 -3.34 0.05
C TRP A 41 6.46 -4.75 -0.12
N LEU A 42 6.71 -5.47 0.97
CA LEU A 42 7.17 -6.85 0.88
C LEU A 42 6.11 -7.76 0.25
N LEU A 43 4.84 -7.60 0.64
CA LEU A 43 3.73 -8.34 0.05
C LEU A 43 3.55 -8.00 -1.44
N ALA A 44 3.68 -6.73 -1.81
CA ALA A 44 3.66 -6.32 -3.21
C ALA A 44 4.80 -6.93 -4.02
N LEU A 45 6.03 -6.95 -3.48
CA LEU A 45 7.16 -7.63 -4.12
C LEU A 45 6.87 -9.12 -4.32
N ALA A 46 6.38 -9.81 -3.31
CA ALA A 46 6.03 -11.22 -3.39
C ALA A 46 4.93 -11.49 -4.44
N GLN A 47 3.93 -10.60 -4.54
CA GLN A 47 2.91 -10.64 -5.59
C GLN A 47 3.51 -10.52 -6.98
N GLU A 48 4.37 -9.52 -7.21
CA GLU A 48 5.02 -9.31 -8.51
C GLU A 48 5.88 -10.52 -8.91
N LEU A 49 6.63 -11.09 -7.97
CA LEU A 49 7.41 -12.30 -8.21
C LEU A 49 6.52 -13.50 -8.56
N LYS A 50 5.38 -13.65 -7.88
CA LYS A 50 4.41 -14.73 -8.13
C LYS A 50 3.79 -14.64 -9.51
N GLN A 51 3.53 -13.44 -10.00
CA GLN A 51 2.86 -13.19 -11.29
C GLN A 51 3.85 -13.01 -12.44
N SER A 52 5.13 -12.88 -12.16
CA SER A 52 6.16 -12.62 -13.16
C SER A 52 6.37 -13.80 -14.10
N SER A 53 6.53 -13.50 -15.38
CA SER A 53 6.92 -14.46 -16.41
C SER A 53 8.44 -14.68 -16.50
N LEU A 54 9.23 -14.05 -15.64
CA LEU A 54 10.67 -14.26 -15.57
C LEU A 54 10.99 -15.66 -15.07
N PRO A 55 11.87 -16.44 -15.72
CA PRO A 55 12.22 -17.79 -15.25
C PRO A 55 12.76 -17.83 -13.81
N GLN A 56 13.48 -16.79 -13.39
CA GLN A 56 14.06 -16.68 -12.05
C GLN A 56 13.03 -16.31 -10.97
N ALA A 57 11.93 -15.68 -11.33
CA ALA A 57 10.97 -15.13 -10.37
C ALA A 57 10.38 -16.19 -9.43
N ALA A 58 10.17 -17.41 -9.92
CA ALA A 58 9.69 -18.51 -9.10
C ALA A 58 10.69 -18.89 -7.98
N VAL A 59 11.98 -18.86 -8.27
CA VAL A 59 13.04 -19.11 -7.29
C VAL A 59 13.07 -17.98 -6.27
N TRP A 60 13.07 -16.73 -6.71
CA TRP A 60 13.06 -15.55 -5.83
C TRP A 60 11.83 -15.53 -4.92
N TYR A 61 10.65 -15.90 -5.47
CA TYR A 61 9.43 -16.01 -4.69
C TYR A 61 9.58 -17.06 -3.56
N GLN A 62 10.10 -18.24 -3.87
CA GLN A 62 10.34 -19.29 -2.89
C GLN A 62 11.36 -18.88 -1.82
N THR A 63 12.45 -18.24 -2.22
CA THR A 63 13.45 -17.69 -1.30
C THR A 63 12.84 -16.65 -0.35
N LEU A 64 11.92 -15.82 -0.83
CA LEU A 64 11.27 -14.77 -0.03
C LEU A 64 10.18 -15.31 0.91
N GLU A 65 9.65 -16.50 0.63
CA GLU A 65 8.46 -17.05 1.30
C GLU A 65 8.53 -17.05 2.85
N PRO A 66 9.62 -17.45 3.52
CA PRO A 66 9.68 -17.46 4.99
C PRO A 66 9.45 -16.07 5.59
N LEU A 67 10.03 -15.02 5.01
CA LEU A 67 9.85 -13.64 5.46
C LEU A 67 8.44 -13.15 5.13
N THR A 68 7.92 -13.46 3.95
CA THR A 68 6.56 -13.10 3.53
C THR A 68 5.51 -13.71 4.46
N GLN A 69 5.68 -14.96 4.88
CA GLN A 69 4.78 -15.62 5.83
C GLN A 69 4.82 -14.99 7.23
N ASP A 70 6.00 -14.61 7.73
CA ASP A 70 6.11 -13.88 9.00
C ASP A 70 5.36 -12.54 8.93
N ILE A 71 5.60 -11.75 7.89
CA ILE A 71 4.94 -10.46 7.69
C ILE A 71 3.43 -10.61 7.51
N ARG A 72 2.97 -11.60 6.76
CA ARG A 72 1.55 -11.95 6.61
C ARG A 72 0.90 -12.21 7.97
N ASN A 73 1.53 -13.02 8.81
CA ASN A 73 1.01 -13.34 10.14
C ASN A 73 1.01 -12.13 11.06
N ARG A 74 2.05 -11.29 11.01
CA ARG A 74 2.12 -10.03 11.76
C ARG A 74 1.03 -9.04 11.33
N LEU A 75 0.73 -8.96 10.04
CA LEU A 75 -0.33 -8.09 9.55
C LEU A 75 -1.69 -8.53 10.09
N VAL A 76 -2.01 -9.83 10.03
CA VAL A 76 -3.27 -10.37 10.58
C VAL A 76 -3.37 -10.11 12.09
N ASP A 77 -2.30 -10.39 12.84
CA ASP A 77 -2.26 -10.13 14.28
C ASP A 77 -2.44 -8.63 14.59
N TYR A 78 -1.78 -7.76 13.83
CA TYR A 78 -1.92 -6.32 13.97
C TYR A 78 -3.35 -5.84 13.70
N LEU A 79 -3.98 -6.30 12.62
CA LEU A 79 -5.36 -5.90 12.28
C LEU A 79 -6.38 -6.34 13.33
N SER A 80 -6.14 -7.46 13.99
CA SER A 80 -7.00 -7.94 15.10
C SER A 80 -6.97 -7.02 16.33
N LYS A 81 -5.87 -6.30 16.53
CA LYS A 81 -5.62 -5.42 17.70
C LYS A 81 -5.86 -3.94 17.40
N LEU A 82 -5.80 -3.55 16.14
CA LEU A 82 -5.91 -2.14 15.74
C LEU A 82 -7.34 -1.65 15.94
N THR A 83 -7.54 -0.71 16.86
CA THR A 83 -8.85 -0.14 17.17
C THR A 83 -9.25 0.95 16.17
N TYR A 84 -8.30 1.79 15.78
CA TYR A 84 -8.50 2.92 14.87
C TYR A 84 -7.49 2.86 13.73
N PRO A 85 -7.89 3.13 12.46
CA PRO A 85 -6.95 3.19 11.35
C PRO A 85 -6.06 4.43 11.46
N ILE A 86 -4.86 4.33 10.93
CA ILE A 86 -3.93 5.45 10.82
C ILE A 86 -4.02 6.01 9.40
N ARG A 87 -4.42 7.29 9.26
CA ARG A 87 -4.74 7.92 7.97
C ARG A 87 -3.66 8.90 7.48
N VAL A 88 -2.57 9.06 8.22
CA VAL A 88 -1.48 9.98 7.82
C VAL A 88 -0.82 9.57 6.51
N GLY A 89 -0.32 10.54 5.76
CA GLY A 89 0.36 10.31 4.48
C GLY A 89 1.80 9.79 4.57
N THR A 90 2.12 8.98 5.60
CA THR A 90 3.47 8.48 5.87
C THR A 90 3.49 6.97 6.14
N HIS A 91 4.63 6.43 6.63
CA HIS A 91 4.86 4.98 6.90
C HIS A 91 3.77 4.28 7.71
N TYR A 92 2.95 5.01 8.45
CA TYR A 92 1.96 4.41 9.32
C TYR A 92 0.60 4.21 8.66
N ASN A 93 0.40 4.66 7.41
CA ASN A 93 -0.87 4.60 6.70
C ASN A 93 -1.40 3.17 6.61
N THR A 94 -2.58 2.96 7.21
CA THR A 94 -3.20 1.63 7.25
C THR A 94 -3.75 1.24 5.88
N ALA A 95 -4.47 2.13 5.20
CA ALA A 95 -5.11 1.83 3.92
C ALA A 95 -4.10 1.44 2.84
N PHE A 96 -2.94 2.09 2.81
CA PHE A 96 -1.85 1.75 1.90
C PHE A 96 -1.43 0.28 2.03
N ALA A 97 -1.13 -0.16 3.26
CA ALA A 97 -0.69 -1.52 3.49
C ALA A 97 -1.80 -2.55 3.21
N LEU A 98 -3.06 -2.21 3.51
CA LEU A 98 -4.21 -3.07 3.21
C LEU A 98 -4.44 -3.20 1.71
N ALA A 99 -4.29 -2.12 0.93
CA ALA A 99 -4.45 -2.16 -0.52
C ALA A 99 -3.44 -3.12 -1.19
N LEU A 100 -2.16 -3.03 -0.80
CA LEU A 100 -1.10 -3.91 -1.30
C LEU A 100 -1.25 -5.35 -0.77
N GLY A 101 -1.59 -5.50 0.52
CA GLY A 101 -1.83 -6.80 1.13
C GLY A 101 -3.02 -7.55 0.51
N LEU A 102 -4.07 -6.83 0.10
CA LEU A 102 -5.24 -7.41 -0.56
C LEU A 102 -4.90 -7.93 -1.97
N ASP A 103 -4.12 -7.17 -2.73
CA ASP A 103 -3.67 -7.60 -4.04
C ASP A 103 -2.80 -8.87 -3.94
N TYR A 104 -1.88 -8.90 -2.97
CA TYR A 104 -1.08 -10.10 -2.68
C TYR A 104 -1.97 -11.29 -2.29
N ALA A 105 -2.89 -11.13 -1.34
CA ALA A 105 -3.75 -12.21 -0.86
C ALA A 105 -4.54 -12.84 -2.00
N ARG A 106 -5.08 -12.03 -2.91
CA ARG A 106 -5.79 -12.49 -4.10
C ARG A 106 -4.89 -13.22 -5.09
N ALA A 107 -3.69 -12.69 -5.33
CA ALA A 107 -2.72 -13.28 -6.26
C ALA A 107 -2.24 -14.67 -5.82
N VAL A 108 -2.08 -14.88 -4.51
CA VAL A 108 -1.63 -16.17 -3.94
C VAL A 108 -2.77 -17.04 -3.42
N GLN A 109 -4.03 -16.56 -3.51
CA GLN A 109 -5.24 -17.24 -3.03
C GLN A 109 -5.23 -17.50 -1.50
N ASP A 110 -4.67 -16.57 -0.72
CA ASP A 110 -4.72 -16.59 0.74
C ASP A 110 -6.06 -16.01 1.25
N SER A 111 -7.09 -16.86 1.31
CA SER A 111 -8.43 -16.48 1.76
C SER A 111 -8.46 -15.97 3.21
N GLY A 112 -7.55 -16.44 4.06
CA GLY A 112 -7.46 -16.01 5.47
C GLY A 112 -6.97 -14.57 5.60
N LEU A 113 -5.93 -14.21 4.84
CA LEU A 113 -5.43 -12.83 4.78
C LEU A 113 -6.45 -11.92 4.11
N GLU A 114 -7.01 -12.34 2.97
CA GLU A 114 -8.04 -11.57 2.26
C GLU A 114 -9.21 -11.23 3.20
N GLN A 115 -9.79 -12.21 3.88
CA GLN A 115 -10.90 -11.98 4.80
C GLN A 115 -10.51 -11.05 5.96
N SER A 116 -9.31 -11.18 6.50
CA SER A 116 -8.83 -10.31 7.57
C SER A 116 -8.72 -8.85 7.11
N ILE A 117 -8.25 -8.63 5.87
CA ILE A 117 -8.15 -7.30 5.28
C ILE A 117 -9.53 -6.72 4.97
N LEU A 118 -10.42 -7.49 4.35
CA LEU A 118 -11.77 -7.06 4.02
C LEU A 118 -12.53 -6.63 5.28
N THR A 119 -12.50 -7.47 6.31
CA THR A 119 -13.13 -7.16 7.61
C THR A 119 -12.58 -5.89 8.25
N ALA A 120 -11.27 -5.68 8.18
CA ALA A 120 -10.63 -4.47 8.71
C ALA A 120 -10.99 -3.23 7.88
N ALA A 121 -10.99 -3.33 6.55
CA ALA A 121 -11.31 -2.24 5.65
C ALA A 121 -12.77 -1.80 5.81
N GLU A 122 -13.71 -2.72 5.88
CA GLU A 122 -15.12 -2.43 6.13
C GLU A 122 -15.31 -1.72 7.48
N ARG A 123 -14.70 -2.27 8.54
CA ARG A 123 -14.77 -1.69 9.89
C ARG A 123 -14.23 -0.28 9.98
N PHE A 124 -13.15 0.01 9.23
CA PHE A 124 -12.44 1.28 9.35
C PHE A 124 -12.93 2.37 8.39
N TYR A 125 -13.39 1.98 7.19
CA TYR A 125 -13.53 2.94 6.09
C TYR A 125 -14.91 2.93 5.43
N LEU A 126 -15.72 1.88 5.59
CA LEU A 126 -17.00 1.79 4.88
C LEU A 126 -17.97 2.94 5.23
N ALA A 127 -17.91 3.41 6.47
CA ALA A 127 -18.76 4.50 6.96
C ALA A 127 -18.16 5.90 6.76
N ASP A 128 -16.94 6.01 6.22
CA ASP A 128 -16.26 7.29 6.06
C ASP A 128 -16.95 8.14 4.99
N THR A 129 -17.12 9.42 5.31
CA THR A 129 -17.72 10.41 4.44
C THR A 129 -17.06 11.77 4.62
N ARG A 130 -17.04 12.61 3.58
CA ARG A 130 -16.51 13.98 3.64
C ARG A 130 -15.08 14.02 4.20
N TYR A 131 -14.20 13.20 3.63
CA TYR A 131 -12.79 13.19 4.04
C TYR A 131 -12.19 14.61 3.93
N PRO A 132 -11.47 15.10 4.94
CA PRO A 132 -10.93 16.47 4.97
C PRO A 132 -9.69 16.63 4.08
N ALA A 133 -9.80 16.31 2.80
CA ALA A 133 -8.69 16.32 1.84
C ALA A 133 -8.06 17.69 1.61
N HIS A 134 -8.71 18.77 2.04
CA HIS A 134 -8.15 20.13 1.99
C HIS A 134 -6.95 20.34 2.92
N TYR A 135 -6.65 19.39 3.81
CA TYR A 135 -5.41 19.39 4.58
C TYR A 135 -4.23 18.75 3.85
N GLU A 136 -4.47 18.08 2.72
CA GLU A 136 -3.40 17.54 1.90
C GLU A 136 -2.91 18.57 0.86
N PRO A 137 -1.59 18.69 0.65
CA PRO A 137 -0.54 17.85 1.24
C PRO A 137 -0.07 18.34 2.62
N GLY A 138 0.27 17.40 3.51
CA GLY A 138 1.14 17.68 4.64
C GLY A 138 2.59 17.85 4.17
N GLY A 139 3.42 18.57 4.96
CA GLY A 139 4.75 19.03 4.54
C GLY A 139 5.79 17.94 4.28
N ASP A 140 5.59 16.70 4.77
CA ASP A 140 6.51 15.57 4.58
C ASP A 140 5.78 14.29 4.16
N GLU A 141 4.57 14.42 3.62
CA GLU A 141 3.81 13.28 3.12
C GLU A 141 4.36 12.76 1.79
N TYR A 142 4.31 11.44 1.60
CA TYR A 142 4.66 10.75 0.37
C TYR A 142 3.58 9.75 -0.06
N ILE A 143 2.47 9.70 0.68
CA ILE A 143 1.24 8.96 0.37
C ILE A 143 0.07 9.92 0.58
N SER A 144 -0.91 9.91 -0.31
CA SER A 144 -2.18 10.60 -0.06
C SER A 144 -3.05 9.75 0.86
N GLY A 145 -3.43 10.28 2.02
CA GLY A 145 -4.36 9.62 2.93
C GLY A 145 -5.71 9.39 2.26
N ALA A 146 -6.25 10.41 1.60
CA ALA A 146 -7.52 10.34 0.87
C ALA A 146 -7.49 9.30 -0.26
N LEU A 147 -6.50 9.39 -1.14
CA LEU A 147 -6.49 8.55 -2.34
C LEU A 147 -6.08 7.10 -2.06
N THR A 148 -5.25 6.83 -1.05
CA THR A 148 -4.97 5.43 -0.65
C THR A 148 -6.18 4.76 0.00
N GLU A 149 -6.98 5.52 0.76
CA GLU A 149 -8.24 5.02 1.30
C GLU A 149 -9.24 4.74 0.18
N ALA A 150 -9.41 5.66 -0.77
CA ALA A 150 -10.26 5.45 -1.94
C ALA A 150 -9.79 4.27 -2.81
N LEU A 151 -8.47 4.11 -3.00
CA LEU A 151 -7.89 2.97 -3.70
C LEU A 151 -8.22 1.64 -3.00
N LEU A 152 -8.09 1.57 -1.68
CA LEU A 152 -8.47 0.37 -0.93
C LEU A 152 -9.96 0.09 -1.11
N MET A 153 -10.82 1.09 -0.91
CA MET A 153 -12.26 0.92 -0.98
C MET A 153 -12.78 0.59 -2.37
N SER A 154 -12.07 0.99 -3.43
CA SER A 154 -12.37 0.55 -4.81
C SER A 154 -12.22 -0.95 -5.03
N LYS A 155 -11.48 -1.63 -4.14
CA LYS A 155 -11.25 -3.10 -4.17
C LYS A 155 -12.14 -3.86 -3.19
N VAL A 156 -12.79 -3.16 -2.25
CA VAL A 156 -13.52 -3.74 -1.11
C VAL A 156 -15.03 -3.63 -1.27
N THR A 157 -15.53 -2.47 -1.71
CA THR A 157 -16.98 -2.26 -1.79
C THR A 157 -17.55 -2.50 -3.19
N ASP A 158 -18.65 -3.23 -3.27
CA ASP A 158 -19.37 -3.51 -4.55
C ASP A 158 -19.96 -2.24 -5.18
N ASN A 159 -20.24 -1.20 -4.39
CA ASN A 159 -20.79 0.06 -4.87
C ASN A 159 -19.81 1.21 -4.63
N PHE A 160 -18.62 1.08 -5.19
CA PHE A 160 -17.55 2.06 -5.04
C PHE A 160 -17.96 3.48 -5.50
N PRO A 161 -18.62 3.70 -6.64
CA PRO A 161 -18.99 5.05 -7.05
C PRO A 161 -19.85 5.78 -6.00
N ALA A 162 -20.87 5.12 -5.45
CA ALA A 162 -21.72 5.73 -4.43
C ALA A 162 -21.01 5.93 -3.08
N TRP A 163 -20.00 5.12 -2.76
CA TRP A 163 -19.15 5.35 -1.60
C TRP A 163 -18.21 6.54 -1.85
N PHE A 164 -17.58 6.60 -3.02
CA PHE A 164 -16.64 7.67 -3.41
C PHE A 164 -17.32 9.05 -3.41
N ASP A 165 -18.54 9.16 -3.93
CA ASP A 165 -19.35 10.39 -3.92
C ASP A 165 -19.62 10.92 -2.50
N LYS A 166 -19.73 10.04 -1.51
CA LYS A 166 -19.90 10.43 -0.11
C LYS A 166 -18.58 10.77 0.56
N PHE A 167 -17.53 10.07 0.17
CA PHE A 167 -16.19 10.22 0.74
C PHE A 167 -15.53 11.52 0.28
N LEU A 168 -15.58 11.84 -1.01
CA LEU A 168 -15.07 13.07 -1.62
C LEU A 168 -16.21 13.75 -2.43
N PRO A 169 -17.20 14.36 -1.77
CA PRO A 169 -18.41 14.85 -2.44
C PRO A 169 -18.19 16.09 -3.31
N ASP A 170 -17.10 16.82 -3.07
CA ASP A 170 -16.83 18.08 -3.76
C ASP A 170 -15.81 17.86 -4.89
N VAL A 171 -16.24 18.00 -6.14
CA VAL A 171 -15.38 17.85 -7.33
C VAL A 171 -14.16 18.77 -7.25
N GLU A 172 -14.31 19.98 -6.73
CA GLU A 172 -13.19 20.93 -6.53
C GLU A 172 -12.10 20.33 -5.62
N THR A 173 -12.51 19.59 -4.58
CA THR A 173 -11.59 18.88 -3.69
C THR A 173 -10.82 17.77 -4.44
N VAL A 174 -11.51 16.99 -5.27
CA VAL A 174 -10.88 15.96 -6.11
C VAL A 174 -9.88 16.60 -7.07
N VAL A 175 -10.29 17.67 -7.77
CA VAL A 175 -9.40 18.43 -8.68
C VAL A 175 -8.17 18.98 -7.93
N ALA A 176 -8.34 19.46 -6.70
CA ALA A 176 -7.23 19.95 -5.88
C ALA A 176 -6.20 18.82 -5.56
N LEU A 177 -6.67 17.60 -5.29
CA LEU A 177 -5.80 16.43 -5.09
C LEU A 177 -5.05 16.03 -6.37
N MET A 178 -5.58 16.36 -7.55
CA MET A 178 -4.92 16.08 -8.84
C MET A 178 -3.78 17.06 -9.15
N ASN A 179 -3.75 18.22 -8.49
CA ASN A 179 -2.65 19.17 -8.68
C ASN A 179 -1.38 18.64 -8.02
N PRO A 180 -0.24 18.63 -8.73
CA PRO A 180 1.03 18.22 -8.14
C PRO A 180 1.41 19.11 -6.95
N ALA A 181 1.86 18.50 -5.86
CA ALA A 181 2.47 19.22 -4.76
C ALA A 181 3.78 19.86 -5.22
N GLU A 182 4.00 21.11 -4.82
CA GLU A 182 5.23 21.83 -5.14
C GLU A 182 6.38 21.38 -4.24
N VAL A 183 7.52 21.06 -4.84
CA VAL A 183 8.74 20.63 -4.14
C VAL A 183 9.80 21.71 -4.29
N CYS A 184 9.87 22.63 -3.34
CA CYS A 184 10.75 23.79 -3.41
C CYS A 184 12.23 23.46 -3.09
N ASP A 185 12.51 22.41 -2.32
CA ASP A 185 13.87 21.97 -1.97
C ASP A 185 13.98 20.44 -1.97
N ARG A 186 14.62 19.88 -3.01
CA ARG A 186 14.89 18.44 -3.12
C ARG A 186 16.12 17.97 -2.34
N THR A 187 16.88 18.88 -1.73
CA THR A 187 18.02 18.55 -0.88
C THR A 187 17.58 18.28 0.56
N ASP A 188 16.45 18.84 0.99
CA ASP A 188 15.80 18.48 2.25
C ASP A 188 15.07 17.13 2.08
N ARG A 189 15.48 16.15 2.88
CA ARG A 189 14.96 14.78 2.77
C ARG A 189 13.47 14.66 3.09
N LYS A 190 12.92 15.60 3.88
CA LYS A 190 11.50 15.63 4.23
C LYS A 190 10.66 16.30 3.15
N ILE A 191 11.10 17.46 2.66
CA ILE A 191 10.42 18.18 1.58
C ILE A 191 10.42 17.34 0.29
N ALA A 192 11.51 16.62 0.01
CA ALA A 192 11.63 15.72 -1.14
C ALA A 192 10.59 14.57 -1.12
N HIS A 193 9.99 14.23 0.02
CA HIS A 193 8.89 13.26 0.10
C HIS A 193 7.69 13.65 -0.78
N LEU A 194 7.47 14.94 -1.03
CA LEU A 194 6.38 15.41 -1.88
C LEU A 194 6.50 14.95 -3.35
N ASP A 195 7.71 14.65 -3.83
CA ASP A 195 7.86 13.96 -5.13
C ASP A 195 7.25 12.55 -5.08
N GLY A 196 7.45 11.82 -3.96
CA GLY A 196 6.80 10.54 -3.70
C GLY A 196 5.28 10.65 -3.62
N LEU A 197 4.77 11.71 -2.96
CA LEU A 197 3.34 11.99 -2.91
C LEU A 197 2.73 12.15 -4.31
N ASN A 198 3.40 12.90 -5.21
CA ASN A 198 2.92 13.09 -6.57
C ASN A 198 2.83 11.76 -7.34
N LEU A 199 3.81 10.87 -7.16
CA LEU A 199 3.79 9.52 -7.75
C LEU A 199 2.70 8.65 -7.14
N SER A 200 2.54 8.70 -5.81
CA SER A 200 1.50 7.98 -5.08
C SER A 200 0.10 8.41 -5.52
N ARG A 201 -0.14 9.72 -5.67
CA ARG A 201 -1.41 10.26 -6.18
C ARG A 201 -1.70 9.75 -7.59
N ALA A 202 -0.74 9.85 -8.51
CA ALA A 202 -0.91 9.36 -9.87
C ALA A 202 -1.23 7.86 -9.93
N TRP A 203 -0.55 7.05 -9.10
CA TRP A 203 -0.81 5.62 -8.97
C TRP A 203 -2.24 5.35 -8.47
N CYS A 204 -2.66 5.99 -7.38
CA CYS A 204 -4.01 5.83 -6.82
C CYS A 204 -5.09 6.25 -7.84
N MET A 205 -4.94 7.43 -8.45
CA MET A 205 -5.89 7.96 -9.43
C MET A 205 -6.08 7.04 -10.63
N ASN A 206 -4.98 6.45 -11.15
CA ASN A 206 -5.08 5.49 -12.26
C ASN A 206 -5.93 4.26 -11.92
N HIS A 207 -5.89 3.80 -10.67
CA HIS A 207 -6.72 2.67 -10.21
C HIS A 207 -8.16 3.08 -9.90
N ILE A 208 -8.35 4.22 -9.23
CA ILE A 208 -9.66 4.77 -8.90
C ILE A 208 -10.46 5.04 -10.17
N ALA A 209 -9.85 5.68 -11.16
CA ALA A 209 -10.49 5.97 -12.45
C ALA A 209 -11.00 4.71 -13.16
N LYS A 210 -10.30 3.58 -13.05
CA LYS A 210 -10.75 2.30 -13.63
C LYS A 210 -11.94 1.67 -12.89
N ALA A 211 -12.16 2.06 -11.64
CA ALA A 211 -13.26 1.57 -10.81
C ALA A 211 -14.50 2.49 -10.88
N LEU A 212 -14.35 3.68 -11.43
CA LEU A 212 -15.43 4.64 -11.66
C LEU A 212 -16.02 4.48 -13.07
N PRO A 213 -17.31 4.83 -13.29
CA PRO A 213 -17.89 4.93 -14.63
C PRO A 213 -17.16 5.98 -15.50
N GLU A 214 -17.07 5.74 -16.82
CA GLU A 214 -16.37 6.64 -17.76
C GLU A 214 -16.83 8.12 -17.70
N ASN A 215 -18.07 8.37 -17.33
CA ASN A 215 -18.66 9.70 -17.22
C ASN A 215 -18.76 10.20 -15.77
N HIS A 216 -18.02 9.60 -14.84
CA HIS A 216 -18.02 10.05 -13.45
C HIS A 216 -17.37 11.44 -13.34
N PRO A 217 -17.98 12.41 -12.62
CA PRO A 217 -17.51 13.79 -12.56
C PRO A 217 -16.25 14.02 -11.71
N GLY A 218 -15.88 13.03 -10.84
CA GLY A 218 -14.75 13.09 -9.91
C GLY A 218 -13.58 12.23 -10.30
#